data_88ad33978d7f69bd58e0f92d09efcf0c
#
_entry.id   88ad33978d7f69bd58e0f92d09efcf0c
#
_cell.length_a   1.000
_cell.length_b   1.000
_cell.length_c   1.000
_cell.angle_alpha   90.00
_cell.angle_beta   90.00
_cell.angle_gamma   90.00
#
_symmetry.space_group_name_H-M   'P 1'
#
loop_
_entity.id
_entity.type
_entity.pdbx_description
1 polymer ?
#
loop_
_entity_poly.entity_id
_entity_poly.type
_entity_poly.pdbx_seq_one_letter_code
_entity_poly.pdbx_strand_id
1 'polypeptide(L)'
;MENNPKNNDFNEKAYFGKFGGQYVPETAMFALIELEKEYEKVKNDKDFQEELQYLLKNYVGRETPLFYANNLSNHYGHDIYLKREDLNHTGAHKINNALGQVLLAKRMGKKKVIAETGAGQHGVATATAAALLGLECEVYMGAVDIERQKLNVFRMELLGAKVVSVEDGLKTLKEATTAAIQSWVAEIENVFYVIGSAVGPHPYPSMVKDFQSVIGTEAKRQIESLGKHADHVIACVGGGSNAIGIFSGFLNDKTTKLYGVEAGGHGITTDMHAATLTLGKEGIIHGMKTYVLQNKYGQISPVHSISAGLDYPGVGPEHAHLFETGRVSYAAITDNEAMEALIFTTRKEGIIPAIESAHALAYLEKLCPTLSKDRRETIIVNVSGRGDKDMHTVFSILKGENVNE
;
A
#
# COMPACT_ATOMS: atom_id res chain seq x y z
N MET A 1 -16.88 -29.97 -40.75
CA MET A 1 -16.54 -29.92 -39.31
C MET A 1 -16.26 -28.44 -39.02
N GLU A 2 -17.30 -27.76 -38.54
CA GLU A 2 -17.27 -26.33 -38.30
C GLU A 2 -16.40 -26.01 -37.07
N ASN A 3 -15.43 -25.13 -37.28
CA ASN A 3 -14.67 -24.53 -36.23
C ASN A 3 -15.59 -23.69 -35.32
N ASN A 4 -15.93 -24.18 -34.16
CA ASN A 4 -16.59 -23.44 -33.13
C ASN A 4 -15.52 -22.46 -32.51
N PRO A 5 -15.65 -21.15 -32.68
CA PRO A 5 -14.78 -20.22 -31.96
C PRO A 5 -15.15 -20.32 -30.50
N LYS A 6 -14.28 -20.93 -29.69
CA LYS A 6 -14.32 -20.78 -28.24
C LYS A 6 -14.12 -19.28 -27.96
N ASN A 7 -15.21 -18.60 -27.64
CA ASN A 7 -15.15 -17.28 -27.01
C ASN A 7 -14.40 -17.43 -25.68
N ASN A 8 -13.09 -17.30 -25.73
CA ASN A 8 -12.31 -16.97 -24.58
C ASN A 8 -12.31 -15.43 -24.46
N ASP A 9 -13.44 -14.86 -24.03
CA ASP A 9 -13.50 -13.48 -23.52
C ASP A 9 -12.82 -13.43 -22.14
N PHE A 10 -11.61 -13.94 -22.06
CA PHE A 10 -10.74 -13.73 -20.90
C PHE A 10 -10.21 -12.30 -21.05
N ASN A 11 -10.67 -11.40 -20.16
CA ASN A 11 -10.11 -10.05 -20.10
C ASN A 11 -8.67 -10.15 -19.60
N GLU A 12 -7.71 -10.26 -20.52
CA GLU A 12 -6.27 -10.39 -20.19
C GLU A 12 -5.79 -9.23 -19.31
N LYS A 13 -6.43 -8.06 -19.40
CA LYS A 13 -6.12 -6.89 -18.56
C LYS A 13 -6.46 -7.12 -17.08
N ALA A 14 -7.36 -8.02 -16.76
CA ALA A 14 -7.78 -8.33 -15.40
C ALA A 14 -6.74 -9.19 -14.64
N TYR A 15 -5.70 -9.68 -15.32
CA TYR A 15 -4.77 -10.63 -14.75
C TYR A 15 -3.32 -10.18 -14.85
N PHE A 16 -2.54 -10.55 -13.83
CA PHE A 16 -1.09 -10.53 -13.78
C PHE A 16 -0.62 -11.99 -13.77
N GLY A 17 -0.32 -12.54 -14.95
CA GLY A 17 -0.17 -13.99 -15.12
C GLY A 17 -1.46 -14.72 -14.72
N LYS A 18 -1.41 -15.56 -13.68
CA LYS A 18 -2.58 -16.30 -13.17
C LYS A 18 -3.31 -15.60 -12.02
N PHE A 19 -2.81 -14.45 -11.55
CA PHE A 19 -3.33 -13.70 -10.41
C PHE A 19 -4.18 -12.50 -10.86
N GLY A 20 -5.07 -12.02 -9.99
CA GLY A 20 -6.02 -10.94 -10.30
C GLY A 20 -7.43 -11.48 -10.51
N GLY A 21 -8.10 -10.98 -11.52
CA GLY A 21 -9.47 -11.37 -11.87
C GLY A 21 -10.54 -10.56 -11.13
N GLN A 22 -11.79 -11.02 -11.24
CA GLN A 22 -12.99 -10.38 -10.66
C GLN A 22 -13.83 -11.45 -9.96
N TYR A 23 -13.39 -11.91 -8.79
CA TYR A 23 -14.06 -12.94 -8.00
C TYR A 23 -15.08 -12.30 -7.05
N VAL A 24 -16.13 -11.73 -7.61
CA VAL A 24 -17.17 -10.98 -6.89
C VAL A 24 -18.56 -11.52 -7.21
N PRO A 25 -19.57 -11.26 -6.36
CA PRO A 25 -20.97 -11.54 -6.70
C PRO A 25 -21.41 -10.78 -7.97
N GLU A 26 -22.35 -11.37 -8.73
CA GLU A 26 -22.88 -10.76 -9.97
C GLU A 26 -23.40 -9.33 -9.76
N THR A 27 -23.95 -9.05 -8.57
CA THR A 27 -24.46 -7.72 -8.20
C THR A 27 -23.37 -6.63 -8.19
N ALA A 28 -22.11 -6.99 -8.00
CA ALA A 28 -20.97 -6.04 -8.02
C ALA A 28 -20.39 -5.85 -9.44
N MET A 29 -20.70 -6.74 -10.40
CA MET A 29 -20.09 -6.71 -11.73
C MET A 29 -20.41 -5.44 -12.51
N PHE A 30 -21.64 -4.93 -12.39
CA PHE A 30 -22.03 -3.69 -13.07
C PHE A 30 -21.11 -2.51 -12.69
N ALA A 31 -20.84 -2.33 -11.39
CA ALA A 31 -19.97 -1.26 -10.92
C ALA A 31 -18.52 -1.44 -11.35
N LEU A 32 -18.03 -2.68 -11.39
CA LEU A 32 -16.66 -2.93 -11.86
C LEU A 32 -16.51 -2.64 -13.35
N ILE A 33 -17.53 -2.98 -14.17
CA ILE A 33 -17.55 -2.66 -15.60
C ILE A 33 -17.63 -1.14 -15.81
N GLU A 34 -18.49 -0.44 -15.06
CA GLU A 34 -18.57 1.03 -15.09
C GLU A 34 -17.22 1.65 -14.72
N LEU A 35 -16.62 1.17 -13.61
CA LEU A 35 -15.33 1.65 -13.13
C LEU A 35 -14.22 1.42 -14.15
N GLU A 36 -14.11 0.22 -14.71
CA GLU A 36 -13.10 -0.11 -15.73
C GLU A 36 -13.22 0.83 -16.93
N LYS A 37 -14.43 1.02 -17.43
CA LYS A 37 -14.71 1.88 -18.59
C LYS A 37 -14.28 3.34 -18.31
N GLU A 38 -14.67 3.90 -17.17
CA GLU A 38 -14.35 5.29 -16.85
C GLU A 38 -12.87 5.45 -16.50
N TYR A 39 -12.26 4.47 -15.85
CA TYR A 39 -10.82 4.47 -15.58
C TYR A 39 -10.00 4.43 -16.87
N GLU A 40 -10.32 3.56 -17.83
CA GLU A 40 -9.64 3.49 -19.14
C GLU A 40 -9.79 4.80 -19.93
N LYS A 41 -10.92 5.49 -19.79
CA LYS A 41 -11.15 6.80 -20.41
C LYS A 41 -10.26 7.87 -19.79
N VAL A 42 -10.21 7.98 -18.43
CA VAL A 42 -9.44 9.04 -17.77
C VAL A 42 -7.94 8.84 -17.85
N LYS A 43 -7.45 7.62 -18.10
CA LYS A 43 -6.01 7.38 -18.35
C LYS A 43 -5.46 8.24 -19.50
N ASN A 44 -6.29 8.48 -20.51
CA ASN A 44 -5.92 9.23 -21.72
C ASN A 44 -6.62 10.60 -21.82
N ASP A 45 -7.44 10.97 -20.82
CA ASP A 45 -8.12 12.25 -20.76
C ASP A 45 -7.15 13.33 -20.27
N LYS A 46 -6.84 14.29 -21.15
CA LYS A 46 -5.86 15.35 -20.88
C LYS A 46 -6.30 16.23 -19.71
N ASP A 47 -7.58 16.58 -19.65
CA ASP A 47 -8.10 17.47 -18.61
C ASP A 47 -8.05 16.80 -17.23
N PHE A 48 -8.36 15.49 -17.17
CA PHE A 48 -8.22 14.71 -15.94
C PHE A 48 -6.76 14.63 -15.48
N GLN A 49 -5.84 14.35 -16.41
CA GLN A 49 -4.42 14.21 -16.07
C GLN A 49 -3.81 15.55 -15.64
N GLU A 50 -4.19 16.66 -16.29
CA GLU A 50 -3.74 18.00 -15.90
C GLU A 50 -4.28 18.40 -14.52
N GLU A 51 -5.56 18.14 -14.22
CA GLU A 51 -6.16 18.38 -12.90
C GLU A 51 -5.47 17.54 -11.82
N LEU A 52 -5.26 16.24 -12.06
CA LEU A 52 -4.57 15.36 -11.14
C LEU A 52 -3.13 15.83 -10.87
N GLN A 53 -2.37 16.17 -11.92
CA GLN A 53 -1.01 16.69 -11.79
C GLN A 53 -0.96 18.04 -11.05
N TYR A 54 -1.93 18.92 -11.29
CA TYR A 54 -2.05 20.18 -10.56
C TYR A 54 -2.24 19.91 -9.06
N LEU A 55 -3.13 18.99 -8.70
CA LEU A 55 -3.41 18.64 -7.31
C LEU A 55 -2.23 17.92 -6.65
N LEU A 56 -1.58 16.99 -7.34
CA LEU A 56 -0.38 16.32 -6.84
C LEU A 56 0.73 17.33 -6.55
N LYS A 57 0.93 18.32 -7.42
CA LYS A 57 1.97 19.34 -7.24
C LYS A 57 1.62 20.37 -6.16
N ASN A 58 0.43 20.96 -6.24
CA ASN A 58 0.11 22.17 -5.47
C ASN A 58 -0.61 21.86 -4.15
N TYR A 59 -1.27 20.71 -4.03
CA TYR A 59 -1.98 20.30 -2.82
C TYR A 59 -1.25 19.19 -2.05
N VAL A 60 -0.77 18.16 -2.73
CA VAL A 60 -0.02 17.07 -2.08
C VAL A 60 1.42 17.48 -1.76
N GLY A 61 1.99 18.40 -2.53
CA GLY A 61 3.36 18.91 -2.33
C GLY A 61 4.43 18.11 -3.06
N ARG A 62 4.04 17.38 -4.15
CA ARG A 62 5.02 16.66 -4.96
C ARG A 62 5.90 17.64 -5.77
N GLU A 63 7.14 17.30 -6.12
CA GLU A 63 7.72 15.97 -5.95
C GLU A 63 8.26 15.76 -4.54
N THR A 64 8.10 14.53 -4.00
CA THR A 64 8.76 14.22 -2.74
C THR A 64 10.27 14.06 -2.96
N PRO A 65 11.10 14.51 -1.98
CA PRO A 65 12.55 14.42 -2.12
C PRO A 65 13.05 12.97 -2.20
N LEU A 66 14.12 12.78 -2.99
CA LEU A 66 15.02 11.64 -2.88
C LEU A 66 16.22 12.09 -2.05
N PHE A 67 16.18 11.83 -0.74
CA PHE A 67 17.14 12.33 0.25
C PHE A 67 18.32 11.37 0.40
N TYR A 68 19.55 11.88 0.25
CA TYR A 68 20.77 11.11 0.55
C TYR A 68 20.96 11.02 2.07
N ALA A 69 20.79 9.83 2.61
CA ALA A 69 20.91 9.55 4.04
C ALA A 69 22.38 9.32 4.42
N ASN A 70 23.10 10.40 4.67
CA ASN A 70 24.55 10.39 4.85
C ASN A 70 25.01 9.51 6.02
N ASN A 71 24.32 9.55 7.16
CA ASN A 71 24.71 8.77 8.31
C ASN A 71 24.44 7.28 8.14
N LEU A 72 23.31 6.92 7.52
CA LEU A 72 23.02 5.53 7.13
C LEU A 72 24.01 5.05 6.07
N SER A 73 24.34 5.89 5.07
CA SER A 73 25.29 5.57 4.02
C SER A 73 26.69 5.28 4.57
N ASN A 74 27.13 6.06 5.54
CA ASN A 74 28.43 5.85 6.22
C ASN A 74 28.41 4.59 7.10
N HIS A 75 27.29 4.29 7.74
CA HIS A 75 27.13 3.11 8.59
C HIS A 75 27.17 1.81 7.76
N TYR A 76 26.40 1.76 6.67
CA TYR A 76 26.27 0.55 5.84
C TYR A 76 27.36 0.42 4.75
N GLY A 77 28.14 1.49 4.49
CA GLY A 77 29.17 1.47 3.44
C GLY A 77 28.66 1.58 2.01
N HIS A 78 27.36 1.89 1.82
CA HIS A 78 26.69 2.02 0.53
C HIS A 78 25.98 3.37 0.43
N ASP A 79 25.56 3.79 -0.77
CA ASP A 79 24.85 5.06 -0.97
C ASP A 79 23.36 4.86 -0.76
N ILE A 80 22.86 5.22 0.44
CA ILE A 80 21.47 5.07 0.82
C ILE A 80 20.68 6.34 0.50
N TYR A 81 19.64 6.19 -0.29
CA TYR A 81 18.67 7.25 -0.62
C TYR A 81 17.29 6.90 -0.07
N LEU A 82 16.65 7.88 0.56
CA LEU A 82 15.30 7.73 1.08
C LEU A 82 14.32 8.47 0.17
N LYS A 83 13.37 7.77 -0.45
CA LYS A 83 12.24 8.39 -1.15
C LYS A 83 11.21 8.79 -0.09
N ARG A 84 11.05 10.10 0.11
CA ARG A 84 10.39 10.72 1.27
C ARG A 84 8.88 10.90 1.06
N GLU A 85 8.13 9.78 0.90
CA GLU A 85 6.66 9.82 0.82
C GLU A 85 5.98 10.23 2.14
N ASP A 86 6.71 10.21 3.23
CA ASP A 86 6.32 10.75 4.53
C ASP A 86 6.14 12.28 4.54
N LEU A 87 6.66 12.99 3.54
CA LEU A 87 6.53 14.44 3.40
C LEU A 87 5.32 14.86 2.56
N ASN A 88 4.57 13.93 1.99
CA ASN A 88 3.31 14.25 1.34
C ASN A 88 2.31 14.88 2.33
N HIS A 89 1.39 15.68 1.81
CA HIS A 89 0.19 16.05 2.56
C HIS A 89 -0.50 14.80 3.11
N THR A 90 -0.98 14.82 4.34
CA THR A 90 -1.43 13.69 5.18
C THR A 90 -0.33 12.81 5.77
N GLY A 91 0.92 12.96 5.35
CA GLY A 91 2.08 12.28 5.94
C GLY A 91 2.37 10.87 5.44
N ALA A 92 1.83 10.48 4.29
CA ALA A 92 2.08 9.17 3.68
C ALA A 92 1.73 9.15 2.18
N HIS A 93 2.17 8.11 1.46
CA HIS A 93 1.89 7.85 0.05
C HIS A 93 0.39 7.69 -0.28
N LYS A 94 -0.46 7.39 0.70
CA LYS A 94 -1.88 7.06 0.50
C LYS A 94 -2.66 8.17 -0.22
N ILE A 95 -2.28 9.43 -0.03
CA ILE A 95 -2.95 10.57 -0.66
C ILE A 95 -2.86 10.54 -2.19
N ASN A 96 -1.80 9.99 -2.78
CA ASN A 96 -1.65 9.91 -4.24
C ASN A 96 -2.80 9.10 -4.85
N ASN A 97 -3.04 7.92 -4.30
CA ASN A 97 -4.10 7.02 -4.75
C ASN A 97 -5.49 7.54 -4.38
N ALA A 98 -5.70 7.97 -3.12
CA ALA A 98 -6.99 8.48 -2.68
C ALA A 98 -7.45 9.66 -3.51
N LEU A 99 -6.55 10.60 -3.81
CA LEU A 99 -6.85 11.76 -4.63
C LEU A 99 -7.26 11.37 -6.06
N GLY A 100 -6.51 10.46 -6.69
CA GLY A 100 -6.83 9.95 -8.04
C GLY A 100 -8.19 9.27 -8.10
N GLN A 101 -8.49 8.40 -7.12
CA GLN A 101 -9.77 7.68 -7.06
C GLN A 101 -10.94 8.62 -6.75
N VAL A 102 -10.80 9.56 -5.80
CA VAL A 102 -11.88 10.50 -5.47
C VAL A 102 -12.13 11.48 -6.62
N LEU A 103 -11.09 11.91 -7.36
CA LEU A 103 -11.24 12.70 -8.57
C LEU A 103 -12.00 11.92 -9.66
N LEU A 104 -11.68 10.64 -9.84
CA LEU A 104 -12.41 9.75 -10.74
C LEU A 104 -13.88 9.62 -10.31
N ALA A 105 -14.15 9.38 -9.03
CA ALA A 105 -15.51 9.30 -8.48
C ALA A 105 -16.33 10.57 -8.81
N LYS A 106 -15.72 11.74 -8.64
CA LYS A 106 -16.34 13.03 -9.00
C LYS A 106 -16.65 13.13 -10.49
N ARG A 107 -15.72 12.69 -11.36
CA ARG A 107 -15.95 12.66 -12.84
C ARG A 107 -17.05 11.68 -13.24
N MET A 108 -17.20 10.57 -12.50
CA MET A 108 -18.31 9.62 -12.66
C MET A 108 -19.65 10.16 -12.13
N GLY A 109 -19.69 11.32 -11.51
CA GLY A 109 -20.90 11.90 -10.93
C GLY A 109 -21.36 11.26 -9.62
N LYS A 110 -20.51 10.45 -8.98
CA LYS A 110 -20.79 9.87 -7.66
C LYS A 110 -20.85 10.97 -6.59
N LYS A 111 -21.72 10.79 -5.60
CA LYS A 111 -21.95 11.79 -4.55
C LYS A 111 -21.26 11.44 -3.24
N LYS A 112 -21.02 10.16 -3.03
CA LYS A 112 -20.40 9.62 -1.80
C LYS A 112 -19.24 8.71 -2.16
N VAL A 113 -18.18 8.79 -1.38
CA VAL A 113 -17.10 7.82 -1.39
C VAL A 113 -17.08 7.05 -0.08
N ILE A 114 -16.72 5.77 -0.16
CA ILE A 114 -16.47 4.94 1.02
C ILE A 114 -15.06 4.37 0.96
N ALA A 115 -14.47 4.12 2.12
CA ALA A 115 -13.15 3.51 2.23
C ALA A 115 -13.09 2.57 3.43
N GLU A 116 -12.15 1.64 3.41
CA GLU A 116 -11.70 0.88 4.56
C GLU A 116 -10.41 1.47 5.12
N THR A 117 -10.13 1.23 6.40
CA THR A 117 -8.82 1.59 6.97
C THR A 117 -8.52 0.75 8.22
N GLY A 118 -7.24 0.41 8.41
CA GLY A 118 -6.70 -0.17 9.64
C GLY A 118 -5.94 0.91 10.44
N ALA A 119 -4.72 1.26 10.01
CA ALA A 119 -3.91 2.31 10.65
C ALA A 119 -4.49 3.73 10.55
N GLY A 120 -5.62 3.92 9.88
CA GLY A 120 -6.27 5.22 9.71
C GLY A 120 -5.71 6.08 8.56
N GLN A 121 -4.53 5.79 8.04
CA GLN A 121 -3.88 6.64 7.03
C GLN A 121 -4.64 6.69 5.70
N HIS A 122 -5.22 5.58 5.25
CA HIS A 122 -6.03 5.56 4.04
C HIS A 122 -7.36 6.31 4.27
N GLY A 123 -7.99 6.10 5.43
CA GLY A 123 -9.21 6.83 5.81
C GLY A 123 -8.98 8.34 5.84
N VAL A 124 -7.90 8.80 6.48
CA VAL A 124 -7.52 10.24 6.51
C VAL A 124 -7.28 10.75 5.09
N ALA A 125 -6.55 10.01 4.24
CA ALA A 125 -6.29 10.44 2.87
C ALA A 125 -7.57 10.52 2.03
N THR A 126 -8.49 9.56 2.19
CA THR A 126 -9.79 9.56 1.49
C THR A 126 -10.69 10.69 1.98
N ALA A 127 -10.80 10.87 3.31
CA ALA A 127 -11.55 11.99 3.89
C ALA A 127 -11.01 13.36 3.42
N THR A 128 -9.67 13.48 3.36
CA THR A 128 -9.00 14.70 2.85
C THR A 128 -9.35 14.98 1.39
N ALA A 129 -9.27 13.97 0.53
CA ALA A 129 -9.61 14.10 -0.89
C ALA A 129 -11.10 14.38 -1.10
N ALA A 130 -11.98 13.72 -0.32
CA ALA A 130 -13.42 13.93 -0.37
C ALA A 130 -13.81 15.35 0.06
N ALA A 131 -13.24 15.86 1.15
CA ALA A 131 -13.45 17.23 1.61
C ALA A 131 -13.00 18.25 0.54
N LEU A 132 -11.81 18.04 -0.05
CA LEU A 132 -11.30 18.92 -1.11
C LEU A 132 -12.22 18.95 -2.34
N LEU A 133 -12.76 17.81 -2.74
CA LEU A 133 -13.52 17.65 -3.99
C LEU A 133 -15.05 17.76 -3.79
N GLY A 134 -15.52 17.94 -2.54
CA GLY A 134 -16.93 18.18 -2.19
C GLY A 134 -17.80 16.92 -2.28
N LEU A 135 -17.28 15.77 -1.88
CA LEU A 135 -18.00 14.49 -1.82
C LEU A 135 -18.25 14.08 -0.36
N GLU A 136 -19.38 13.42 -0.10
CA GLU A 136 -19.61 12.75 1.18
C GLU A 136 -18.62 11.60 1.36
N CYS A 137 -18.21 11.33 2.62
CA CYS A 137 -17.22 10.30 2.93
C CYS A 137 -17.66 9.46 4.13
N GLU A 138 -17.65 8.13 3.96
CA GLU A 138 -17.77 7.17 5.05
C GLU A 138 -16.53 6.28 5.09
N VAL A 139 -15.97 6.05 6.29
CA VAL A 139 -14.78 5.21 6.46
C VAL A 139 -15.09 4.08 7.41
N TYR A 140 -14.95 2.85 6.93
CA TYR A 140 -15.13 1.62 7.69
C TYR A 140 -13.83 1.28 8.40
N MET A 141 -13.88 1.06 9.72
CA MET A 141 -12.72 0.78 10.53
C MET A 141 -13.07 -0.24 11.62
N GLY A 142 -12.23 -1.23 11.81
CA GLY A 142 -12.44 -2.21 12.88
C GLY A 142 -12.41 -1.58 14.26
N ALA A 143 -13.28 -2.01 15.18
CA ALA A 143 -13.40 -1.42 16.51
C ALA A 143 -12.07 -1.44 17.29
N VAL A 144 -11.26 -2.50 17.14
CA VAL A 144 -9.93 -2.58 17.75
C VAL A 144 -8.99 -1.51 17.17
N ASP A 145 -9.04 -1.28 15.87
CA ASP A 145 -8.21 -0.28 15.21
C ASP A 145 -8.67 1.14 15.55
N ILE A 146 -9.97 1.39 15.74
CA ILE A 146 -10.52 2.68 16.22
C ILE A 146 -9.89 3.06 17.55
N GLU A 147 -9.86 2.14 18.51
CA GLU A 147 -9.25 2.39 19.82
C GLU A 147 -7.75 2.70 19.72
N ARG A 148 -7.03 1.94 18.89
CA ARG A 148 -5.59 2.13 18.68
C ARG A 148 -5.23 3.43 17.96
N GLN A 149 -6.14 3.96 17.13
CA GLN A 149 -5.87 5.04 16.19
C GLN A 149 -6.81 6.25 16.38
N LYS A 150 -7.20 6.55 17.62
CA LYS A 150 -8.15 7.64 17.98
C LYS A 150 -7.82 8.98 17.32
N LEU A 151 -6.54 9.32 17.20
CA LEU A 151 -6.12 10.58 16.57
C LEU A 151 -6.47 10.61 15.07
N ASN A 152 -6.32 9.51 14.37
CA ASN A 152 -6.71 9.43 12.96
C ASN A 152 -8.23 9.40 12.79
N VAL A 153 -8.96 8.76 13.71
CA VAL A 153 -10.44 8.82 13.74
C VAL A 153 -10.88 10.27 13.87
N PHE A 154 -10.36 10.99 14.85
CA PHE A 154 -10.68 12.42 15.04
C PHE A 154 -10.33 13.28 13.81
N ARG A 155 -9.20 13.01 13.14
CA ARG A 155 -8.84 13.69 11.88
C ARG A 155 -9.86 13.45 10.77
N MET A 156 -10.34 12.22 10.61
CA MET A 156 -11.38 11.88 9.62
C MET A 156 -12.69 12.61 9.91
N GLU A 157 -13.13 12.61 11.17
CA GLU A 157 -14.33 13.32 11.61
C GLU A 157 -14.21 14.84 11.42
N LEU A 158 -13.06 15.41 11.74
CA LEU A 158 -12.78 16.84 11.53
C LEU A 158 -12.82 17.23 10.04
N LEU A 159 -12.45 16.32 9.15
CA LEU A 159 -12.56 16.47 7.69
C LEU A 159 -13.99 16.25 7.17
N GLY A 160 -14.94 15.95 8.04
CA GLY A 160 -16.35 15.75 7.70
C GLY A 160 -16.71 14.32 7.30
N ALA A 161 -15.79 13.37 7.44
CA ALA A 161 -16.09 11.97 7.18
C ALA A 161 -16.81 11.32 8.38
N LYS A 162 -17.69 10.38 8.09
CA LYS A 162 -18.30 9.51 9.10
C LYS A 162 -17.47 8.25 9.25
N VAL A 163 -16.98 7.98 10.46
CA VAL A 163 -16.30 6.71 10.77
C VAL A 163 -17.32 5.68 11.23
N VAL A 164 -17.33 4.52 10.57
CA VAL A 164 -18.24 3.40 10.85
C VAL A 164 -17.46 2.29 11.53
N SER A 165 -17.79 2.01 12.81
CA SER A 165 -17.19 0.92 13.57
C SER A 165 -17.64 -0.42 13.04
N VAL A 166 -16.69 -1.34 12.81
CA VAL A 166 -16.94 -2.72 12.40
C VAL A 166 -16.64 -3.65 13.57
N GLU A 167 -17.71 -4.30 14.07
CA GLU A 167 -17.68 -5.17 15.25
C GLU A 167 -17.54 -6.65 14.92
N ASP A 168 -17.51 -7.01 13.63
CA ASP A 168 -17.44 -8.40 13.18
C ASP A 168 -16.01 -8.99 13.30
N GLY A 169 -15.94 -10.30 13.47
CA GLY A 169 -14.71 -11.08 13.45
C GLY A 169 -13.63 -10.57 14.42
N LEU A 170 -12.43 -10.33 13.91
CA LEU A 170 -11.29 -9.81 14.69
C LEU A 170 -11.34 -8.28 14.88
N LYS A 171 -12.31 -7.61 14.28
CA LYS A 171 -12.51 -6.16 14.39
C LYS A 171 -11.31 -5.35 13.89
N THR A 172 -10.68 -5.80 12.80
CA THR A 172 -9.49 -5.22 12.20
C THR A 172 -9.69 -4.90 10.71
N LEU A 173 -8.62 -4.55 9.99
CA LEU A 173 -8.65 -4.12 8.59
C LEU A 173 -9.38 -5.11 7.66
N LYS A 174 -9.23 -6.43 7.85
CA LYS A 174 -9.88 -7.43 6.99
C LYS A 174 -11.41 -7.32 7.05
N GLU A 175 -11.96 -7.21 8.25
CA GLU A 175 -13.41 -7.07 8.46
C GLU A 175 -13.91 -5.70 7.98
N ALA A 176 -13.13 -4.64 8.20
CA ALA A 176 -13.43 -3.31 7.66
C ALA A 176 -13.51 -3.32 6.12
N THR A 177 -12.59 -4.03 5.45
CA THR A 177 -12.62 -4.20 3.98
C THR A 177 -13.88 -4.95 3.54
N THR A 178 -14.24 -6.02 4.22
CA THR A 178 -15.46 -6.79 3.92
C THR A 178 -16.71 -5.92 4.07
N ALA A 179 -16.83 -5.16 5.16
CA ALA A 179 -17.96 -4.28 5.43
C ALA A 179 -18.06 -3.13 4.39
N ALA A 180 -16.93 -2.53 4.01
CA ALA A 180 -16.88 -1.51 2.96
C ALA A 180 -17.36 -2.05 1.61
N ILE A 181 -16.92 -3.25 1.21
CA ILE A 181 -17.37 -3.89 -0.04
C ILE A 181 -18.86 -4.19 0.01
N GLN A 182 -19.38 -4.68 1.14
CA GLN A 182 -20.82 -4.95 1.31
C GLN A 182 -21.65 -3.66 1.18
N SER A 183 -21.23 -2.57 1.83
CA SER A 183 -21.89 -1.27 1.72
C SER A 183 -21.85 -0.72 0.30
N TRP A 184 -20.71 -0.85 -0.37
CA TRP A 184 -20.59 -0.44 -1.77
C TRP A 184 -21.57 -1.17 -2.69
N VAL A 185 -21.69 -2.49 -2.56
CA VAL A 185 -22.63 -3.29 -3.35
C VAL A 185 -24.08 -2.89 -3.08
N ALA A 186 -24.41 -2.48 -1.86
CA ALA A 186 -25.77 -2.07 -1.50
C ALA A 186 -26.18 -0.70 -2.09
N GLU A 187 -25.24 0.22 -2.36
CA GLU A 187 -25.50 1.58 -2.82
C GLU A 187 -24.73 1.94 -4.11
N ILE A 188 -24.53 1.00 -4.97
CA ILE A 188 -23.60 0.99 -6.09
C ILE A 188 -23.77 2.17 -7.08
N GLU A 189 -24.98 2.69 -7.25
CA GLU A 189 -25.27 3.77 -8.20
C GLU A 189 -24.64 5.10 -7.77
N ASN A 190 -24.68 5.42 -6.48
CA ASN A 190 -24.28 6.73 -5.95
C ASN A 190 -22.95 6.72 -5.21
N VAL A 191 -22.44 5.54 -4.88
CA VAL A 191 -21.27 5.35 -4.04
C VAL A 191 -20.09 4.84 -4.85
N PHE A 192 -18.90 5.38 -4.57
CA PHE A 192 -17.63 4.90 -5.10
C PHE A 192 -16.80 4.32 -3.95
N TYR A 193 -16.30 3.10 -4.14
CA TYR A 193 -15.38 2.48 -3.20
C TYR A 193 -13.95 2.88 -3.51
N VAL A 194 -13.32 3.64 -2.60
CA VAL A 194 -11.93 4.08 -2.69
C VAL A 194 -11.06 3.06 -1.96
N ILE A 195 -10.44 2.16 -2.71
CA ILE A 195 -9.63 1.10 -2.13
C ILE A 195 -8.24 1.59 -1.69
N GLY A 196 -7.79 1.12 -0.52
CA GLY A 196 -6.58 1.63 0.14
C GLY A 196 -5.27 1.03 -0.35
N SER A 197 -5.29 -0.04 -1.14
CA SER A 197 -4.08 -0.71 -1.60
C SER A 197 -4.23 -1.30 -3.01
N ALA A 198 -3.15 -1.84 -3.57
CA ALA A 198 -3.13 -2.46 -4.90
C ALA A 198 -3.73 -3.89 -4.86
N VAL A 199 -4.91 -4.01 -4.24
CA VAL A 199 -5.66 -5.25 -3.98
C VAL A 199 -7.07 -5.12 -4.55
N GLY A 200 -7.89 -6.16 -4.41
CA GLY A 200 -9.28 -6.15 -4.85
C GLY A 200 -9.47 -6.64 -6.29
N PRO A 201 -10.73 -6.67 -6.77
CA PRO A 201 -11.04 -7.12 -8.11
C PRO A 201 -10.53 -6.13 -9.16
N HIS A 202 -10.26 -6.62 -10.38
CA HIS A 202 -9.98 -5.71 -11.50
C HIS A 202 -11.13 -4.69 -11.67
N PRO A 203 -10.84 -3.37 -11.92
CA PRO A 203 -9.56 -2.77 -12.30
C PRO A 203 -8.73 -2.22 -11.13
N TYR A 204 -9.15 -2.40 -9.88
CA TYR A 204 -8.52 -1.75 -8.72
C TYR A 204 -6.99 -1.93 -8.63
N PRO A 205 -6.41 -3.14 -8.79
CA PRO A 205 -4.94 -3.28 -8.65
C PRO A 205 -4.18 -2.43 -9.67
N SER A 206 -4.62 -2.40 -10.92
CA SER A 206 -4.00 -1.61 -11.98
C SER A 206 -4.19 -0.11 -11.76
N MET A 207 -5.40 0.30 -11.38
CA MET A 207 -5.73 1.70 -11.11
C MET A 207 -4.92 2.27 -9.93
N VAL A 208 -4.83 1.53 -8.84
CA VAL A 208 -4.02 1.93 -7.67
C VAL A 208 -2.54 2.03 -8.03
N LYS A 209 -2.01 1.06 -8.79
CA LYS A 209 -0.64 1.11 -9.31
C LYS A 209 -0.41 2.38 -10.13
N ASP A 210 -1.30 2.70 -11.07
CA ASP A 210 -1.14 3.87 -11.92
C ASP A 210 -1.09 5.18 -11.10
N PHE A 211 -1.99 5.36 -10.13
CA PHE A 211 -1.96 6.53 -9.24
C PHE A 211 -0.75 6.57 -8.30
N GLN A 212 -0.20 5.43 -7.92
CA GLN A 212 1.02 5.36 -7.11
C GLN A 212 2.31 5.40 -7.93
N SER A 213 2.25 5.20 -9.25
CA SER A 213 3.43 5.13 -10.12
C SER A 213 4.26 6.41 -10.14
N VAL A 214 3.66 7.54 -9.75
CA VAL A 214 4.34 8.82 -9.55
C VAL A 214 5.57 8.68 -8.62
N ILE A 215 5.51 7.79 -7.61
CA ILE A 215 6.62 7.54 -6.69
C ILE A 215 7.85 7.00 -7.44
N GLY A 216 7.65 5.98 -8.27
CA GLY A 216 8.72 5.34 -9.04
C GLY A 216 9.23 6.21 -10.17
N THR A 217 8.34 6.91 -10.86
CA THR A 217 8.69 7.85 -11.94
C THR A 217 9.60 8.96 -11.43
N GLU A 218 9.23 9.57 -10.30
CA GLU A 218 10.05 10.60 -9.66
C GLU A 218 11.38 10.04 -9.15
N ALA A 219 11.35 8.92 -8.42
CA ALA A 219 12.56 8.32 -7.85
C ALA A 219 13.59 7.98 -8.92
N LYS A 220 13.15 7.39 -10.04
CA LYS A 220 14.02 7.07 -11.17
C LYS A 220 14.64 8.31 -11.78
N ARG A 221 13.81 9.31 -12.11
CA ARG A 221 14.30 10.57 -12.69
C ARG A 221 15.25 11.31 -11.72
N GLN A 222 14.94 11.32 -10.43
CA GLN A 222 15.76 11.98 -9.42
C GLN A 222 17.13 11.32 -9.27
N ILE A 223 17.22 9.98 -9.23
CA ILE A 223 18.51 9.29 -9.13
C ILE A 223 19.33 9.44 -10.42
N GLU A 224 18.69 9.37 -11.58
CA GLU A 224 19.34 9.59 -12.89
C GLU A 224 19.86 11.03 -13.03
N SER A 225 19.14 12.03 -12.49
CA SER A 225 19.60 13.43 -12.50
C SER A 225 20.86 13.68 -11.67
N LEU A 226 21.18 12.79 -10.72
CA LEU A 226 22.43 12.77 -9.96
C LEU A 226 23.56 12.04 -10.68
N GLY A 227 23.34 11.58 -11.92
CA GLY A 227 24.29 10.76 -12.68
C GLY A 227 24.49 9.35 -12.08
N LYS A 228 23.51 8.86 -11.30
CA LYS A 228 23.55 7.57 -10.61
C LYS A 228 22.52 6.61 -11.18
N HIS A 229 22.77 5.32 -10.95
CA HIS A 229 21.85 4.21 -11.20
C HIS A 229 21.44 3.60 -9.85
N ALA A 230 20.18 3.20 -9.71
CA ALA A 230 19.73 2.47 -8.54
C ALA A 230 20.06 0.99 -8.67
N ASP A 231 21.01 0.48 -7.89
CA ASP A 231 21.31 -0.95 -7.85
C ASP A 231 20.19 -1.72 -7.14
N HIS A 232 19.59 -1.12 -6.10
CA HIS A 232 18.57 -1.75 -5.26
C HIS A 232 17.45 -0.77 -4.92
N VAL A 233 16.20 -1.27 -4.90
CA VAL A 233 15.02 -0.54 -4.44
C VAL A 233 14.26 -1.40 -3.43
N ILE A 234 14.00 -0.83 -2.24
CA ILE A 234 13.38 -1.53 -1.11
C ILE A 234 12.09 -0.80 -0.71
N ALA A 235 11.02 -1.56 -0.51
CA ALA A 235 9.75 -1.03 0.02
C ALA A 235 9.03 -2.06 0.89
N CYS A 236 8.30 -1.60 1.92
CA CYS A 236 7.46 -2.48 2.73
C CYS A 236 6.22 -2.93 1.96
N VAL A 237 5.73 -4.14 2.28
CA VAL A 237 4.60 -4.77 1.61
C VAL A 237 3.60 -5.32 2.63
N GLY A 238 2.41 -4.68 2.68
CA GLY A 238 1.19 -5.29 3.19
C GLY A 238 0.34 -5.64 1.96
N GLY A 239 -0.70 -4.88 1.61
CA GLY A 239 -1.34 -4.98 0.31
C GLY A 239 -0.46 -4.52 -0.86
N GLY A 240 0.62 -3.74 -0.61
CA GLY A 240 1.71 -3.48 -1.54
C GLY A 240 1.60 -2.20 -2.38
N SER A 241 0.70 -1.26 -2.07
CA SER A 241 0.51 -0.07 -2.94
C SER A 241 1.74 0.84 -3.02
N ASN A 242 2.44 1.11 -1.91
CA ASN A 242 3.65 1.91 -1.93
C ASN A 242 4.78 1.20 -2.71
N ALA A 243 4.89 -0.11 -2.54
CA ALA A 243 5.91 -0.93 -3.18
C ALA A 243 5.71 -0.99 -4.69
N ILE A 244 4.49 -1.32 -5.17
CA ILE A 244 4.22 -1.34 -6.60
C ILE A 244 4.38 0.06 -7.22
N GLY A 245 4.05 1.10 -6.46
CA GLY A 245 4.25 2.49 -6.86
C GLY A 245 5.70 2.81 -7.16
N ILE A 246 6.62 2.53 -6.23
CA ILE A 246 8.04 2.79 -6.46
C ILE A 246 8.64 1.80 -7.46
N PHE A 247 8.27 0.51 -7.41
CA PHE A 247 8.79 -0.50 -8.31
C PHE A 247 8.43 -0.22 -9.77
N SER A 248 7.28 0.40 -10.05
CA SER A 248 6.83 0.73 -11.42
C SER A 248 7.89 1.49 -12.22
N GLY A 249 8.66 2.37 -11.59
CA GLY A 249 9.76 3.08 -12.23
C GLY A 249 10.94 2.20 -12.64
N PHE A 250 11.07 1.01 -12.04
CA PHE A 250 12.25 0.14 -12.18
C PHE A 250 11.92 -1.28 -12.70
N LEU A 251 10.63 -1.63 -12.90
CA LEU A 251 10.23 -2.98 -13.34
C LEU A 251 10.91 -3.43 -14.63
N ASN A 252 11.07 -2.52 -15.58
CA ASN A 252 11.68 -2.81 -16.88
C ASN A 252 13.21 -2.78 -16.85
N ASP A 253 13.81 -2.27 -15.79
CA ASP A 253 15.25 -2.22 -15.61
C ASP A 253 15.73 -3.51 -14.91
N LYS A 254 16.29 -4.43 -15.69
CA LYS A 254 16.75 -5.74 -15.20
C LYS A 254 18.01 -5.65 -14.34
N THR A 255 18.72 -4.52 -14.35
CA THR A 255 19.95 -4.30 -13.57
C THR A 255 19.61 -3.82 -12.16
N THR A 256 18.46 -3.18 -11.94
CA THR A 256 17.94 -2.81 -10.62
C THR A 256 17.25 -4.00 -9.94
N LYS A 257 17.72 -4.38 -8.77
CA LYS A 257 17.10 -5.41 -7.91
C LYS A 257 16.01 -4.79 -7.04
N LEU A 258 14.86 -5.48 -6.93
CA LEU A 258 13.70 -4.99 -6.20
C LEU A 258 13.40 -5.90 -5.00
N TYR A 259 13.13 -5.30 -3.84
CA TYR A 259 12.87 -6.03 -2.61
C TYR A 259 11.59 -5.54 -1.94
N GLY A 260 10.64 -6.45 -1.78
CA GLY A 260 9.44 -6.27 -0.97
C GLY A 260 9.65 -6.81 0.45
N VAL A 261 9.32 -6.01 1.45
CA VAL A 261 9.56 -6.39 2.85
C VAL A 261 8.24 -6.55 3.57
N GLU A 262 7.94 -7.77 3.97
CA GLU A 262 6.71 -8.17 4.67
C GLU A 262 6.88 -8.12 6.19
N ALA A 263 5.75 -8.04 6.93
CA ALA A 263 5.75 -8.10 8.38
C ALA A 263 5.91 -9.55 8.87
N GLY A 264 7.05 -9.84 9.46
CA GLY A 264 7.35 -11.11 10.10
C GLY A 264 6.78 -11.25 11.52
N GLY A 265 6.17 -10.20 12.07
CA GLY A 265 5.51 -10.22 13.38
C GLY A 265 6.44 -10.71 14.49
N HIS A 266 5.98 -11.69 15.27
CA HIS A 266 6.79 -12.35 16.30
C HIS A 266 7.77 -13.39 15.73
N GLY A 267 7.84 -13.54 14.41
CA GLY A 267 8.70 -14.48 13.69
C GLY A 267 7.90 -15.41 12.77
N ILE A 268 8.46 -15.70 11.60
CA ILE A 268 7.80 -16.51 10.54
C ILE A 268 7.62 -17.99 10.92
N THR A 269 8.19 -18.45 12.01
CA THR A 269 7.98 -19.79 12.57
C THR A 269 6.83 -19.86 13.57
N THR A 270 6.19 -18.73 13.86
CA THR A 270 5.00 -18.60 14.70
C THR A 270 3.75 -18.41 13.84
N ASP A 271 2.55 -18.45 14.45
CA ASP A 271 1.31 -18.09 13.79
C ASP A 271 1.03 -16.55 13.84
N MET A 272 1.96 -15.78 14.41
CA MET A 272 1.84 -14.34 14.66
C MET A 272 2.68 -13.54 13.68
N HIS A 273 2.29 -13.52 12.40
CA HIS A 273 2.95 -12.78 11.31
C HIS A 273 1.94 -12.42 10.21
N ALA A 274 2.34 -11.55 9.27
CA ALA A 274 1.61 -11.21 8.06
C ALA A 274 2.47 -11.38 6.77
N ALA A 275 3.42 -12.33 6.80
CA ALA A 275 4.35 -12.62 5.70
C ALA A 275 3.68 -13.49 4.63
N THR A 276 2.83 -12.88 3.82
CA THR A 276 1.91 -13.55 2.89
C THR A 276 2.63 -14.23 1.72
N LEU A 277 3.63 -13.60 1.10
CA LEU A 277 4.38 -14.21 -0.02
C LEU A 277 5.40 -15.21 0.49
N THR A 278 5.94 -15.00 1.70
CA THR A 278 6.90 -15.91 2.32
C THR A 278 6.26 -17.26 2.71
N LEU A 279 5.02 -17.25 3.24
CA LEU A 279 4.40 -18.44 3.86
C LEU A 279 2.98 -18.77 3.35
N GLY A 280 2.36 -17.87 2.61
CA GLY A 280 1.01 -18.03 2.10
C GLY A 280 0.90 -19.04 0.95
N LYS A 281 -0.31 -19.25 0.51
CA LYS A 281 -0.67 -20.11 -0.63
C LYS A 281 -1.62 -19.37 -1.55
N GLU A 282 -1.73 -19.84 -2.79
CA GLU A 282 -2.74 -19.30 -3.72
C GLU A 282 -4.14 -19.43 -3.13
N GLY A 283 -4.90 -18.37 -3.22
CA GLY A 283 -6.27 -18.30 -2.76
C GLY A 283 -7.01 -17.09 -3.31
N ILE A 284 -8.22 -16.90 -2.84
CA ILE A 284 -9.07 -15.76 -3.22
C ILE A 284 -9.41 -14.98 -1.96
N ILE A 285 -9.21 -13.68 -2.02
CA ILE A 285 -9.60 -12.74 -0.97
C ILE A 285 -10.06 -11.43 -1.60
N HIS A 286 -11.13 -10.82 -1.05
CA HIS A 286 -11.63 -9.51 -1.48
C HIS A 286 -11.75 -9.35 -3.00
N GLY A 287 -12.22 -10.40 -3.69
CA GLY A 287 -12.52 -10.37 -5.12
C GLY A 287 -11.33 -10.59 -6.07
N MET A 288 -10.16 -10.97 -5.56
CA MET A 288 -8.97 -11.25 -6.36
C MET A 288 -8.35 -12.60 -6.04
N LYS A 289 -7.76 -13.26 -7.04
CA LYS A 289 -6.86 -14.39 -6.85
C LYS A 289 -5.44 -13.88 -6.58
N THR A 290 -4.83 -14.31 -5.47
CA THR A 290 -3.49 -13.90 -5.05
C THR A 290 -2.89 -14.95 -4.09
N TYR A 291 -1.79 -14.61 -3.40
CA TYR A 291 -1.33 -15.35 -2.22
C TYR A 291 -2.09 -14.87 -0.98
N VAL A 292 -2.46 -15.82 -0.11
CA VAL A 292 -3.18 -15.57 1.14
C VAL A 292 -2.63 -16.43 2.26
N LEU A 293 -2.65 -15.92 3.49
CA LEU A 293 -2.41 -16.72 4.69
C LEU A 293 -3.70 -17.46 5.04
N GLN A 294 -3.66 -18.77 4.98
CA GLN A 294 -4.83 -19.63 5.19
C GLN A 294 -4.47 -20.91 5.94
N ASN A 295 -5.42 -21.40 6.73
CA ASN A 295 -5.28 -22.64 7.45
C ASN A 295 -5.46 -23.86 6.52
N LYS A 296 -5.34 -25.07 7.09
CA LYS A 296 -5.48 -26.34 6.34
C LYS A 296 -6.86 -26.55 5.69
N TYR A 297 -7.86 -25.79 6.09
CA TYR A 297 -9.22 -25.85 5.54
C TYR A 297 -9.48 -24.76 4.48
N GLY A 298 -8.46 -23.96 4.13
CA GLY A 298 -8.58 -22.87 3.16
C GLY A 298 -9.23 -21.59 3.73
N GLN A 299 -9.43 -21.52 5.04
CA GLN A 299 -9.93 -20.30 5.67
C GLN A 299 -8.79 -19.32 5.95
N ILE A 300 -9.06 -18.05 5.77
CA ILE A 300 -8.09 -16.98 6.04
C ILE A 300 -7.68 -17.03 7.51
N SER A 301 -6.37 -17.13 7.74
CA SER A 301 -5.80 -17.16 9.09
C SER A 301 -5.80 -15.77 9.70
N PRO A 302 -5.93 -15.65 11.03
CA PRO A 302 -5.53 -14.44 11.73
C PRO A 302 -4.09 -14.09 11.39
N VAL A 303 -3.78 -12.80 11.37
CA VAL A 303 -2.44 -12.28 11.12
C VAL A 303 -2.02 -11.37 12.26
N HIS A 304 -0.73 -11.06 12.33
CA HIS A 304 -0.19 -10.11 13.30
C HIS A 304 0.93 -9.28 12.70
N SER A 305 0.87 -8.00 12.96
CA SER A 305 1.97 -7.06 12.78
C SER A 305 1.83 -5.94 13.80
N ILE A 306 2.95 -5.49 14.36
CA ILE A 306 3.00 -4.25 15.15
C ILE A 306 2.55 -3.03 14.33
N SER A 307 2.71 -3.13 13.01
CA SER A 307 2.25 -2.14 12.04
C SER A 307 0.86 -2.48 11.53
N ALA A 308 -0.15 -1.71 11.94
CA ALA A 308 -1.53 -1.90 11.48
C ALA A 308 -1.68 -1.76 9.94
N GLY A 309 -0.78 -1.04 9.27
CA GLY A 309 -0.80 -0.91 7.80
C GLY A 309 -0.23 -2.12 7.06
N LEU A 310 0.45 -3.05 7.75
CA LEU A 310 0.95 -4.32 7.21
C LEU A 310 0.16 -5.53 7.71
N ASP A 311 -0.82 -5.32 8.59
CA ASP A 311 -1.64 -6.38 9.20
C ASP A 311 -2.76 -6.83 8.25
N TYR A 312 -2.38 -7.55 7.17
CA TYR A 312 -3.28 -8.00 6.12
C TYR A 312 -2.90 -9.40 5.63
N PRO A 313 -3.85 -10.35 5.55
CA PRO A 313 -3.56 -11.75 5.21
C PRO A 313 -3.44 -12.04 3.71
N GLY A 314 -3.37 -11.03 2.89
CA GLY A 314 -3.26 -11.12 1.43
C GLY A 314 -2.24 -10.12 0.88
N VAL A 315 -2.05 -10.13 -0.43
CA VAL A 315 -1.12 -9.22 -1.12
C VAL A 315 -1.70 -8.85 -2.49
N GLY A 316 -1.26 -7.74 -3.07
CA GLY A 316 -1.66 -7.36 -4.42
C GLY A 316 -1.33 -8.46 -5.45
N PRO A 317 -2.21 -8.72 -6.42
CA PRO A 317 -2.02 -9.81 -7.38
C PRO A 317 -0.81 -9.60 -8.29
N GLU A 318 -0.43 -8.35 -8.56
CA GLU A 318 0.81 -8.07 -9.29
C GLU A 318 2.06 -8.45 -8.47
N HIS A 319 2.05 -8.23 -7.15
CA HIS A 319 3.13 -8.70 -6.28
C HIS A 319 3.27 -10.23 -6.30
N ALA A 320 2.14 -10.96 -6.31
CA ALA A 320 2.14 -12.41 -6.45
C ALA A 320 2.77 -12.84 -7.78
N HIS A 321 2.47 -12.17 -8.87
CA HIS A 321 3.09 -12.41 -10.18
C HIS A 321 4.59 -12.07 -10.19
N LEU A 322 4.99 -10.94 -9.61
CA LEU A 322 6.38 -10.50 -9.53
C LEU A 322 7.23 -11.44 -8.67
N PHE A 323 6.64 -12.04 -7.64
CA PHE A 323 7.25 -13.07 -6.81
C PHE A 323 7.49 -14.36 -7.62
N GLU A 324 6.47 -14.87 -8.31
CA GLU A 324 6.61 -16.11 -9.10
C GLU A 324 7.58 -15.98 -10.27
N THR A 325 7.62 -14.80 -10.89
CA THR A 325 8.57 -14.54 -11.99
C THR A 325 9.98 -14.23 -11.51
N GLY A 326 10.19 -14.13 -10.20
CA GLY A 326 11.49 -13.77 -9.63
C GLY A 326 11.93 -12.34 -9.93
N ARG A 327 11.00 -11.46 -10.38
CA ARG A 327 11.35 -10.05 -10.66
C ARG A 327 11.55 -9.25 -9.38
N VAL A 328 10.84 -9.57 -8.33
CA VAL A 328 10.97 -8.97 -7.00
C VAL A 328 11.26 -10.07 -5.99
N SER A 329 12.25 -9.86 -5.16
CA SER A 329 12.53 -10.71 -4.00
C SER A 329 11.75 -10.23 -2.79
N TYR A 330 11.19 -11.15 -2.01
CA TYR A 330 10.45 -10.80 -0.79
C TYR A 330 11.12 -11.40 0.44
N ALA A 331 11.09 -10.64 1.53
CA ALA A 331 11.67 -11.04 2.81
C ALA A 331 10.79 -10.57 3.96
N ALA A 332 10.83 -11.28 5.07
CA ALA A 332 10.11 -10.90 6.28
C ALA A 332 11.06 -10.24 7.30
N ILE A 333 10.54 -9.21 7.97
CA ILE A 333 11.16 -8.49 9.07
C ILE A 333 10.26 -8.57 10.30
N THR A 334 10.80 -8.95 11.43
CA THR A 334 10.06 -9.05 12.70
C THR A 334 9.73 -7.68 13.30
N ASP A 335 8.78 -7.65 14.22
CA ASP A 335 8.40 -6.44 14.95
C ASP A 335 9.60 -5.81 15.67
N ASN A 336 10.44 -6.63 16.29
CA ASN A 336 11.65 -6.15 16.98
C ASN A 336 12.65 -5.53 16.01
N GLU A 337 12.96 -6.20 14.89
CA GLU A 337 13.85 -5.66 13.85
C GLU A 337 13.34 -4.32 13.30
N ALA A 338 12.03 -4.21 13.08
CA ALA A 338 11.40 -2.98 12.62
C ALA A 338 11.53 -1.85 13.65
N MET A 339 11.29 -2.14 14.92
CA MET A 339 11.44 -1.15 16.01
C MET A 339 12.88 -0.70 16.20
N GLU A 340 13.85 -1.59 16.14
CA GLU A 340 15.27 -1.27 16.19
C GLU A 340 15.67 -0.34 15.04
N ALA A 341 15.23 -0.64 13.80
CA ALA A 341 15.48 0.18 12.63
C ALA A 341 14.80 1.56 12.71
N LEU A 342 13.57 1.64 13.25
CA LEU A 342 12.89 2.91 13.51
C LEU A 342 13.74 3.79 14.43
N ILE A 343 14.17 3.26 15.58
CA ILE A 343 14.96 3.99 16.56
C ILE A 343 16.31 4.40 15.97
N PHE A 344 16.96 3.47 15.26
CA PHE A 344 18.26 3.70 14.64
C PHE A 344 18.18 4.83 13.59
N THR A 345 17.22 4.74 12.67
CA THR A 345 17.02 5.77 11.64
C THR A 345 16.70 7.13 12.25
N THR A 346 15.83 7.14 13.28
CA THR A 346 15.46 8.37 13.98
C THR A 346 16.69 9.04 14.59
N ARG A 347 17.55 8.27 15.25
CA ARG A 347 18.76 8.80 15.91
C ARG A 347 19.88 9.19 14.93
N LYS A 348 19.95 8.52 13.77
CA LYS A 348 20.97 8.78 12.76
C LYS A 348 20.62 9.92 11.83
N GLU A 349 19.39 9.97 11.33
CA GLU A 349 18.98 10.92 10.28
C GLU A 349 17.99 11.99 10.77
N GLY A 350 17.50 11.91 12.03
CA GLY A 350 16.46 12.81 12.53
C GLY A 350 15.10 12.62 11.85
N ILE A 351 14.87 11.44 11.25
CA ILE A 351 13.64 11.09 10.56
C ILE A 351 12.92 10.04 11.38
N ILE A 352 11.66 10.31 11.76
CA ILE A 352 10.80 9.33 12.45
C ILE A 352 9.92 8.66 11.41
N PRO A 353 10.30 7.48 10.88
CA PRO A 353 9.49 6.77 9.88
C PRO A 353 8.28 6.11 10.55
N ALA A 354 7.22 5.89 9.78
CA ALA A 354 6.14 4.99 10.20
C ALA A 354 6.68 3.57 10.43
N ILE A 355 6.05 2.79 11.31
CA ILE A 355 6.47 1.40 11.59
C ILE A 355 6.44 0.56 10.31
N GLU A 356 5.51 0.82 9.40
CA GLU A 356 5.49 0.23 8.06
C GLU A 356 6.82 0.45 7.33
N SER A 357 7.27 1.70 7.26
CA SER A 357 8.51 2.07 6.57
C SER A 357 9.76 1.52 7.28
N ALA A 358 9.68 1.37 8.60
CA ALA A 358 10.75 0.80 9.40
C ALA A 358 11.08 -0.65 9.02
N HIS A 359 10.08 -1.44 8.56
CA HIS A 359 10.34 -2.78 8.01
C HIS A 359 11.25 -2.73 6.78
N ALA A 360 11.01 -1.77 5.87
CA ALA A 360 11.88 -1.60 4.70
C ALA A 360 13.29 -1.15 5.09
N LEU A 361 13.42 -0.26 6.08
CA LEU A 361 14.70 0.21 6.60
C LEU A 361 15.47 -0.91 7.32
N ALA A 362 14.78 -1.76 8.09
CA ALA A 362 15.39 -2.90 8.78
C ALA A 362 16.02 -3.91 7.80
N TYR A 363 15.50 -4.00 6.57
CA TYR A 363 16.08 -4.90 5.58
C TYR A 363 17.49 -4.50 5.16
N LEU A 364 17.92 -3.26 5.37
CA LEU A 364 19.30 -2.82 5.14
C LEU A 364 20.31 -3.66 5.95
N GLU A 365 19.98 -4.03 7.19
CA GLU A 365 20.82 -4.90 8.04
C GLU A 365 21.04 -6.29 7.42
N LYS A 366 20.06 -6.78 6.67
CA LYS A 366 20.16 -8.09 5.99
C LYS A 366 20.81 -7.98 4.61
N LEU A 367 20.53 -6.89 3.87
CA LEU A 367 21.01 -6.71 2.51
C LEU A 367 22.48 -6.27 2.46
N CYS A 368 22.84 -5.19 3.17
CA CYS A 368 24.15 -4.57 3.01
C CYS A 368 25.35 -5.50 3.29
N PRO A 369 25.31 -6.40 4.28
CA PRO A 369 26.40 -7.37 4.48
C PRO A 369 26.62 -8.33 3.33
N THR A 370 25.64 -8.51 2.43
CA THR A 370 25.71 -9.42 1.28
C THR A 370 26.26 -8.74 0.02
N LEU A 371 26.38 -7.42 0.03
CA LEU A 371 26.80 -6.62 -1.11
C LEU A 371 28.35 -6.55 -1.19
N SER A 372 28.84 -6.19 -2.38
CA SER A 372 30.27 -6.04 -2.61
C SER A 372 30.86 -4.93 -1.73
N LYS A 373 32.04 -5.19 -1.16
CA LYS A 373 32.82 -4.19 -0.43
C LYS A 373 33.71 -3.35 -1.33
N ASP A 374 33.87 -3.76 -2.60
CA ASP A 374 34.79 -3.12 -3.54
C ASP A 374 34.21 -1.83 -4.16
N ARG A 375 32.91 -1.68 -4.12
CA ARG A 375 32.20 -0.47 -4.59
C ARG A 375 31.02 -0.13 -3.69
N ARG A 376 30.69 1.14 -3.59
CA ARG A 376 29.41 1.57 -3.01
C ARG A 376 28.30 1.31 -4.00
N GLU A 377 27.29 0.57 -3.59
CA GLU A 377 26.06 0.36 -4.37
C GLU A 377 25.03 1.40 -3.97
N THR A 378 24.16 1.79 -4.91
CA THR A 378 23.11 2.77 -4.69
C THR A 378 21.81 2.07 -4.31
N ILE A 379 21.29 2.35 -3.12
CA ILE A 379 20.10 1.72 -2.55
C ILE A 379 19.04 2.80 -2.31
N ILE A 380 17.86 2.61 -2.88
CA ILE A 380 16.70 3.48 -2.61
C ILE A 380 15.77 2.75 -1.65
N VAL A 381 15.42 3.36 -0.53
CA VAL A 381 14.39 2.88 0.41
C VAL A 381 13.19 3.81 0.36
N ASN A 382 11.99 3.25 0.14
CA ASN A 382 10.76 4.04 0.16
C ASN A 382 10.28 4.26 1.59
N VAL A 383 10.40 5.47 2.11
CA VAL A 383 9.83 5.90 3.39
C VAL A 383 8.36 6.27 3.13
N SER A 384 7.50 5.28 3.18
CA SER A 384 6.11 5.33 2.72
C SER A 384 5.20 6.22 3.56
N GLY A 385 5.59 6.50 4.81
CA GLY A 385 4.85 7.37 5.71
C GLY A 385 5.66 7.77 6.95
N ARG A 386 5.21 8.81 7.64
CA ARG A 386 5.83 9.32 8.88
C ARG A 386 5.25 8.65 10.11
N GLY A 387 6.05 8.60 11.18
CA GLY A 387 5.78 7.87 12.42
C GLY A 387 4.89 8.61 13.43
N ASP A 388 4.42 9.83 13.15
CA ASP A 388 3.62 10.60 14.13
C ASP A 388 2.41 9.82 14.66
N LYS A 389 1.78 9.02 13.81
CA LYS A 389 0.65 8.16 14.16
C LYS A 389 1.02 7.02 15.11
N ASP A 390 2.29 6.62 15.14
CA ASP A 390 2.78 5.44 15.84
C ASP A 390 3.41 5.77 17.20
N MET A 391 3.47 7.08 17.56
CA MET A 391 4.20 7.51 18.76
C MET A 391 3.68 6.89 20.05
N HIS A 392 2.39 6.61 20.15
CA HIS A 392 1.83 5.91 21.32
C HIS A 392 2.39 4.47 21.41
N THR A 393 2.35 3.71 20.31
CA THR A 393 2.89 2.35 20.24
C THR A 393 4.39 2.33 20.53
N VAL A 394 5.15 3.25 19.91
CA VAL A 394 6.60 3.38 20.12
C VAL A 394 6.90 3.70 21.57
N PHE A 395 6.15 4.63 22.19
CA PHE A 395 6.31 5.01 23.59
C PHE A 395 6.09 3.82 24.54
N SER A 396 4.96 3.11 24.37
CA SER A 396 4.62 1.96 25.22
C SER A 396 5.72 0.88 25.17
N ILE A 397 6.21 0.55 23.97
CA ILE A 397 7.28 -0.43 23.80
C ILE A 397 8.58 0.03 24.49
N LEU A 398 8.98 1.29 24.29
CA LEU A 398 10.22 1.82 24.89
C LEU A 398 10.14 1.93 26.41
N LYS A 399 8.95 2.04 26.98
CA LYS A 399 8.72 2.08 28.45
C LYS A 399 8.48 0.71 29.05
N GLY A 400 8.37 -0.35 28.23
CA GLY A 400 8.03 -1.70 28.69
C GLY A 400 6.59 -1.82 29.15
N GLU A 401 5.68 -0.95 28.67
CA GLU A 401 4.25 -1.01 28.92
C GLU A 401 3.61 -1.98 27.90
N ASN A 402 2.66 -2.78 28.33
CA ASN A 402 1.95 -3.67 27.41
C ASN A 402 1.10 -2.85 26.42
N VAL A 403 1.36 -3.01 25.13
CA VAL A 403 0.63 -2.31 24.02
C VAL A 403 -0.83 -2.76 23.93
N ASN A 404 -1.25 -3.74 24.73
CA ASN A 404 -2.57 -4.39 24.69
C ASN A 404 -3.46 -4.08 25.91
N GLU A 405 -3.14 -3.05 26.72
CA GLU A 405 -4.03 -2.55 27.77
C GLU A 405 -4.72 -1.23 27.41
#